data_bb0fde82a24dc7ca5f1cf1f06b2c82c2
#
_entry.id   bb0fde82a24dc7ca5f1cf1f06b2c82c2
#
_cell.length_a   1.000
_cell.length_b   1.000
_cell.length_c   1.000
_cell.angle_alpha   90.00
_cell.angle_beta   90.00
_cell.angle_gamma   90.00
#
_symmetry.space_group_name_H-M   'P 1'
#
loop_
_entity.id
_entity.type
_entity.pdbx_description
1 polymer ?
#
loop_
_entity_poly.entity_id
_entity_poly.type
_entity_poly.pdbx_seq_one_letter_code
_entity_poly.pdbx_strand_id
1 'polypeptide(L)'
;MRRNRPTGFTLVEVMVALVIMAVLSALAMRGMEALMRAKDAALAATDRTLKLNSGMSQFEYDMSMVVDSKVLPKAIMFDGATLRIARRTPQGIQLVLWTLQDRRWQRWASPPVVHMSELTDAWMRSQQWTGISSSAITVLENVDDFQVYVCNPAAVGTSGCSWNNVQSTQGGAPANPQQCPNNQPPPCPQVATPQPNGIKITLKVPEGEIMRERELPRFGG
;
A
#
# COMPACT_ATOMS: atom_id res chain seq x y z
N MET A 1 -45.20 0.30 76.16
CA MET A 1 -43.94 -0.04 75.47
C MET A 1 -44.12 -1.29 74.66
N ARG A 2 -44.23 -1.24 73.29
CA ARG A 2 -44.38 -2.37 72.40
C ARG A 2 -42.99 -2.91 72.11
N ARG A 3 -42.66 -4.08 72.58
CA ARG A 3 -41.40 -4.77 72.35
C ARG A 3 -41.44 -5.31 70.91
N ASN A 4 -40.69 -4.65 69.95
CA ASN A 4 -40.44 -5.20 68.60
C ASN A 4 -39.66 -6.50 68.77
N ARG A 5 -40.23 -7.64 68.37
CA ARG A 5 -39.53 -8.93 68.25
C ARG A 5 -38.66 -8.87 67.00
N PRO A 6 -37.34 -9.14 67.07
CA PRO A 6 -36.53 -9.27 65.91
C PRO A 6 -37.02 -10.48 65.10
N THR A 7 -37.44 -10.28 63.87
CA THR A 7 -37.69 -11.35 62.88
C THR A 7 -36.38 -11.85 62.39
N GLY A 8 -36.01 -13.09 62.68
CA GLY A 8 -34.78 -13.70 62.06
C GLY A 8 -35.03 -14.11 60.66
N PHE A 9 -33.94 -14.08 59.85
CA PHE A 9 -33.95 -14.57 58.45
C PHE A 9 -34.19 -16.06 58.37
N THR A 10 -34.97 -16.47 57.37
CA THR A 10 -35.19 -17.89 57.09
C THR A 10 -34.05 -18.46 56.29
N LEU A 11 -33.69 -19.72 56.47
CA LEU A 11 -32.63 -20.41 55.70
C LEU A 11 -32.91 -20.38 54.21
N VAL A 12 -34.18 -20.44 53.79
CA VAL A 12 -34.61 -20.38 52.40
C VAL A 12 -34.32 -18.99 51.78
N GLU A 13 -34.53 -17.93 52.52
CA GLU A 13 -34.29 -16.55 52.07
C GLU A 13 -32.80 -16.29 51.79
N VAL A 14 -31.90 -16.85 52.63
CA VAL A 14 -30.43 -16.80 52.41
C VAL A 14 -30.04 -17.61 51.18
N MET A 15 -30.61 -18.82 50.99
CA MET A 15 -30.33 -19.64 49.82
C MET A 15 -30.76 -18.96 48.51
N VAL A 16 -31.94 -18.35 48.49
CA VAL A 16 -32.43 -17.60 47.32
C VAL A 16 -31.53 -16.38 47.01
N ALA A 17 -31.13 -15.65 48.05
CA ALA A 17 -30.24 -14.52 47.91
C ALA A 17 -28.89 -14.94 47.32
N LEU A 18 -28.30 -16.05 47.75
CA LEU A 18 -27.05 -16.59 47.23
C LEU A 18 -27.18 -17.02 45.76
N VAL A 19 -28.28 -17.67 45.37
CA VAL A 19 -28.54 -18.05 43.97
C VAL A 19 -28.65 -16.81 43.09
N ILE A 20 -29.38 -15.79 43.52
CA ILE A 20 -29.50 -14.52 42.77
C ILE A 20 -28.13 -13.86 42.63
N MET A 21 -27.35 -13.79 43.71
CA MET A 21 -25.99 -13.23 43.65
C MET A 21 -25.08 -14.01 42.69
N ALA A 22 -25.14 -15.35 42.70
CA ALA A 22 -24.36 -16.18 41.79
C ALA A 22 -24.72 -15.92 40.31
N VAL A 23 -26.02 -15.83 40.01
CA VAL A 23 -26.50 -15.52 38.64
C VAL A 23 -26.07 -14.13 38.21
N LEU A 24 -26.21 -13.10 39.04
CA LEU A 24 -25.79 -11.74 38.74
C LEU A 24 -24.27 -11.65 38.49
N SER A 25 -23.49 -12.35 39.34
CA SER A 25 -22.03 -12.42 39.18
C SER A 25 -21.63 -13.07 37.85
N ALA A 26 -22.28 -14.16 37.46
CA ALA A 26 -22.05 -14.85 36.21
C ALA A 26 -22.41 -13.98 35.00
N LEU A 27 -23.51 -13.24 35.06
CA LEU A 27 -23.91 -12.29 34.03
C LEU A 27 -22.93 -11.12 33.91
N ALA A 28 -22.46 -10.59 35.04
CA ALA A 28 -21.46 -9.50 35.06
C ALA A 28 -20.14 -9.95 34.43
N MET A 29 -19.66 -11.17 34.72
CA MET A 29 -18.46 -11.74 34.10
C MET A 29 -18.62 -11.87 32.59
N ARG A 30 -19.72 -12.41 32.10
CA ARG A 30 -19.98 -12.52 30.65
C ARG A 30 -20.05 -11.16 29.97
N GLY A 31 -20.63 -10.16 30.61
CA GLY A 31 -20.68 -8.79 30.14
C GLY A 31 -19.27 -8.21 30.01
N MET A 32 -18.42 -8.41 31.01
CA MET A 32 -17.01 -7.93 30.97
C MET A 32 -16.21 -8.60 29.85
N GLU A 33 -16.33 -9.91 29.66
CA GLU A 33 -15.67 -10.64 28.58
C GLU A 33 -16.11 -10.16 27.21
N ALA A 34 -17.40 -9.89 27.01
CA ALA A 34 -17.93 -9.35 25.78
C ALA A 34 -17.37 -7.95 25.49
N LEU A 35 -17.26 -7.10 26.50
CA LEU A 35 -16.68 -5.76 26.38
C LEU A 35 -15.19 -5.82 26.03
N MET A 36 -14.42 -6.72 26.66
CA MET A 36 -13.00 -6.91 26.33
C MET A 36 -12.82 -7.35 24.89
N ARG A 37 -13.58 -8.33 24.41
CA ARG A 37 -13.52 -8.76 23.00
C ARG A 37 -13.89 -7.64 22.04
N ALA A 38 -14.90 -6.86 22.34
CA ALA A 38 -15.29 -5.70 21.52
C ALA A 38 -14.19 -4.63 21.47
N LYS A 39 -13.57 -4.33 22.61
CA LYS A 39 -12.41 -3.42 22.69
C LYS A 39 -11.24 -3.91 21.85
N ASP A 40 -10.86 -5.18 21.98
CA ASP A 40 -9.72 -5.74 21.25
C ASP A 40 -9.97 -5.72 19.74
N ALA A 41 -11.18 -6.04 19.30
CA ALA A 41 -11.57 -5.93 17.89
C ALA A 41 -11.52 -4.48 17.37
N ALA A 42 -11.97 -3.51 18.16
CA ALA A 42 -11.92 -2.10 17.80
C ALA A 42 -10.47 -1.58 17.71
N LEU A 43 -9.59 -1.99 18.63
CA LEU A 43 -8.17 -1.63 18.60
C LEU A 43 -7.48 -2.22 17.37
N ALA A 44 -7.74 -3.48 17.04
CA ALA A 44 -7.18 -4.12 15.85
C ALA A 44 -7.63 -3.43 14.55
N ALA A 45 -8.89 -3.04 14.44
CA ALA A 45 -9.42 -2.30 13.30
C ALA A 45 -8.77 -0.90 13.19
N THR A 46 -8.59 -0.22 14.32
CA THR A 46 -7.94 1.09 14.37
C THR A 46 -6.47 1.00 13.96
N ASP A 47 -5.72 0.03 14.48
CA ASP A 47 -4.31 -0.19 14.13
C ASP A 47 -4.14 -0.45 12.63
N ARG A 48 -5.01 -1.29 12.06
CA ARG A 48 -5.01 -1.56 10.62
C ARG A 48 -5.28 -0.30 9.78
N THR A 49 -6.24 0.53 10.18
CA THR A 49 -6.54 1.79 9.50
C THR A 49 -5.37 2.77 9.58
N LEU A 50 -4.70 2.85 10.73
CA LEU A 50 -3.51 3.69 10.89
C LEU A 50 -2.35 3.22 10.03
N LYS A 51 -2.08 1.92 9.97
CA LYS A 51 -1.06 1.32 9.09
C LYS A 51 -1.34 1.62 7.63
N LEU A 52 -2.59 1.44 7.20
CA LEU A 52 -3.00 1.77 5.84
C LEU A 52 -2.78 3.24 5.51
N ASN A 53 -3.27 4.15 6.34
CA ASN A 53 -3.11 5.59 6.12
C ASN A 53 -1.63 6.01 6.12
N SER A 54 -0.83 5.49 7.04
CA SER A 54 0.61 5.74 7.07
C SER A 54 1.30 5.23 5.81
N GLY A 55 0.97 4.01 5.36
CA GLY A 55 1.50 3.43 4.14
C GLY A 55 1.12 4.22 2.90
N MET A 56 -0.14 4.66 2.80
CA MET A 56 -0.60 5.50 1.69
C MET A 56 0.10 6.85 1.68
N SER A 57 0.25 7.51 2.83
CA SER A 57 0.98 8.78 2.94
C SER A 57 2.45 8.62 2.54
N GLN A 58 3.09 7.52 2.93
CA GLN A 58 4.46 7.22 2.52
C GLN A 58 4.55 6.96 1.01
N PHE A 59 3.59 6.25 0.43
CA PHE A 59 3.50 6.04 -1.01
C PHE A 59 3.34 7.37 -1.76
N GLU A 60 2.42 8.21 -1.33
CA GLU A 60 2.19 9.54 -1.93
C GLU A 60 3.43 10.43 -1.83
N TYR A 61 4.14 10.37 -0.71
CA TYR A 61 5.40 11.09 -0.53
C TYR A 61 6.47 10.57 -1.51
N ASP A 62 6.64 9.24 -1.64
CA ASP A 62 7.58 8.66 -2.59
C ASP A 62 7.27 9.10 -4.03
N MET A 63 5.99 9.11 -4.41
CA MET A 63 5.54 9.55 -5.74
C MET A 63 5.78 11.04 -5.98
N SER A 64 5.62 11.88 -4.97
CA SER A 64 5.84 13.33 -5.09
C SER A 64 7.31 13.69 -5.34
N MET A 65 8.23 12.80 -4.99
CA MET A 65 9.67 12.99 -5.12
C MET A 65 10.29 12.21 -6.28
N VAL A 66 9.48 11.61 -7.14
CA VAL A 66 9.97 10.84 -8.29
C VAL A 66 10.80 11.74 -9.21
N VAL A 67 11.90 11.20 -9.70
CA VAL A 67 12.83 11.87 -10.60
C VAL A 67 13.23 10.94 -11.74
N ASP A 68 13.33 11.48 -12.94
CA ASP A 68 13.93 10.78 -14.07
C ASP A 68 15.46 10.91 -14.00
N SER A 69 16.12 9.79 -13.67
CA SER A 69 17.58 9.76 -13.55
C SER A 69 18.31 9.63 -14.88
N LYS A 70 17.60 9.40 -15.99
CA LYS A 70 18.14 9.09 -17.33
C LYS A 70 19.08 7.86 -17.39
N VAL A 71 19.47 7.32 -16.25
CA VAL A 71 20.32 6.11 -16.12
C VAL A 71 19.45 4.86 -16.00
N LEU A 72 18.28 5.00 -15.41
CA LEU A 72 17.28 3.93 -15.31
C LEU A 72 16.43 3.90 -16.60
N PRO A 73 15.93 2.72 -16.98
CA PRO A 73 15.12 2.58 -18.20
C PRO A 73 13.90 3.49 -18.25
N LYS A 74 13.27 3.72 -17.10
CA LYS A 74 12.12 4.63 -16.92
C LYS A 74 12.10 5.15 -15.48
N ALA A 75 11.50 6.33 -15.27
CA ALA A 75 11.31 6.91 -13.94
C ALA A 75 10.37 6.06 -13.06
N ILE A 76 9.39 5.41 -13.68
CA ILE A 76 8.42 4.53 -13.05
C ILE A 76 8.36 3.22 -13.82
N MET A 77 8.55 2.11 -13.13
CA MET A 77 8.48 0.76 -13.70
C MET A 77 7.64 -0.15 -12.82
N PHE A 78 6.71 -0.88 -13.42
CA PHE A 78 5.89 -1.87 -12.75
C PHE A 78 5.92 -3.18 -13.54
N ASP A 79 6.30 -4.28 -12.89
CA ASP A 79 6.40 -5.61 -13.51
C ASP A 79 5.21 -6.53 -13.22
N GLY A 80 4.16 -5.98 -12.58
CA GLY A 80 2.97 -6.71 -12.19
C GLY A 80 2.91 -7.08 -10.72
N ALA A 81 4.03 -7.07 -10.03
CA ALA A 81 4.11 -7.31 -8.60
C ALA A 81 4.88 -6.19 -7.88
N THR A 82 5.85 -5.59 -8.56
CA THR A 82 6.78 -4.61 -7.98
C THR A 82 6.80 -3.32 -8.77
N LEU A 83 6.50 -2.23 -8.11
CA LEU A 83 6.69 -0.88 -8.60
C LEU A 83 8.06 -0.38 -8.16
N ARG A 84 8.89 0.04 -9.13
CA ARG A 84 10.20 0.61 -8.90
C ARG A 84 10.21 2.06 -9.34
N ILE A 85 10.74 2.92 -8.48
CA ILE A 85 10.86 4.35 -8.74
C ILE A 85 12.21 4.87 -8.24
N ALA A 86 12.76 5.86 -8.93
CA ALA A 86 13.83 6.68 -8.39
C ALA A 86 13.24 7.95 -7.80
N ARG A 87 13.59 8.28 -6.56
CA ARG A 87 13.15 9.50 -5.89
C ARG A 87 14.31 10.37 -5.45
N ARG A 88 14.09 11.67 -5.40
CA ARG A 88 15.04 12.63 -4.84
C ARG A 88 14.95 12.64 -3.33
N THR A 89 16.12 12.71 -2.68
CA THR A 89 16.27 12.96 -1.24
C THR A 89 17.27 14.08 -1.01
N PRO A 90 17.35 14.68 0.18
CA PRO A 90 18.39 15.67 0.50
C PRO A 90 19.83 15.13 0.34
N GLN A 91 20.02 13.81 0.46
CA GLN A 91 21.32 13.15 0.39
C GLN A 91 21.65 12.57 -1.00
N GLY A 92 20.75 12.69 -1.98
CA GLY A 92 20.95 12.15 -3.34
C GLY A 92 19.71 11.47 -3.90
N ILE A 93 19.92 10.52 -4.81
CA ILE A 93 18.83 9.73 -5.42
C ILE A 93 18.72 8.39 -4.67
N GLN A 94 17.52 7.96 -4.44
CA GLN A 94 17.19 6.70 -3.76
C GLN A 94 16.25 5.88 -4.64
N LEU A 95 16.56 4.60 -4.82
CA LEU A 95 15.65 3.65 -5.45
C LEU A 95 14.67 3.14 -4.40
N VAL A 96 13.37 3.22 -4.71
CA VAL A 96 12.30 2.73 -3.85
C VAL A 96 11.48 1.69 -4.61
N LEU A 97 11.14 0.62 -3.92
CA LEU A 97 10.30 -0.45 -4.39
C LEU A 97 9.05 -0.58 -3.52
N TRP A 98 7.93 -0.72 -4.19
CA TRP A 98 6.67 -1.12 -3.58
C TRP A 98 6.25 -2.45 -4.20
N THR A 99 6.07 -3.48 -3.41
CA THR A 99 5.81 -4.83 -3.93
C THR A 99 4.72 -5.53 -3.14
N LEU A 100 4.00 -6.41 -3.83
CA LEU A 100 3.08 -7.36 -3.21
C LEU A 100 3.70 -8.76 -3.29
N GLN A 101 4.07 -9.31 -2.13
CA GLN A 101 4.61 -10.66 -1.98
C GLN A 101 3.91 -11.37 -0.82
N ASP A 102 3.45 -12.58 -1.03
CA ASP A 102 2.78 -13.39 0.00
C ASP A 102 1.63 -12.63 0.70
N ARG A 103 0.81 -11.92 -0.05
CA ARG A 103 -0.28 -11.08 0.45
C ARG A 103 0.17 -9.97 1.41
N ARG A 104 1.47 -9.59 1.38
CA ARG A 104 2.04 -8.49 2.14
C ARG A 104 2.45 -7.38 1.19
N TRP A 105 1.88 -6.20 1.37
CA TRP A 105 2.31 -5.00 0.67
C TRP A 105 3.52 -4.43 1.40
N GLN A 106 4.64 -4.42 0.72
CA GLN A 106 5.95 -4.14 1.31
C GLN A 106 6.63 -3.00 0.58
N ARG A 107 7.44 -2.27 1.33
CA ARG A 107 8.29 -1.19 0.83
C ARG A 107 9.75 -1.47 1.13
N TRP A 108 10.58 -1.34 0.12
CA TRP A 108 12.03 -1.33 0.28
C TRP A 108 12.59 -0.03 -0.29
N ALA A 109 13.69 0.48 0.30
CA ALA A 109 14.40 1.64 -0.19
C ALA A 109 15.92 1.41 -0.09
N SER A 110 16.64 1.70 -1.16
CA SER A 110 18.11 1.66 -1.15
C SER A 110 18.65 2.77 -0.25
N PRO A 111 19.91 2.72 0.18
CA PRO A 111 20.61 3.93 0.62
C PRO A 111 20.55 5.02 -0.47
N PRO A 112 20.48 6.31 -0.09
CA PRO A 112 20.60 7.38 -1.05
C PRO A 112 22.00 7.41 -1.66
N VAL A 113 22.10 7.64 -2.96
CA VAL A 113 23.34 7.64 -3.71
C VAL A 113 23.53 8.95 -4.49
N VAL A 114 24.78 9.37 -4.63
CA VAL A 114 25.14 10.59 -5.39
C VAL A 114 25.66 10.22 -6.78
N HIS A 115 26.34 9.07 -6.89
CA HIS A 115 26.91 8.61 -8.15
C HIS A 115 25.94 7.74 -8.93
N MET A 116 25.87 7.97 -10.25
CA MET A 116 24.95 7.22 -11.12
C MET A 116 25.29 5.74 -11.23
N SER A 117 26.57 5.36 -11.08
CA SER A 117 26.99 3.95 -11.02
C SER A 117 26.36 3.22 -9.85
N GLU A 118 26.34 3.85 -8.67
CA GLU A 118 25.71 3.27 -7.46
C GLU A 118 24.19 3.09 -7.60
N LEU A 119 23.55 4.00 -8.36
CA LEU A 119 22.13 3.87 -8.69
C LEU A 119 21.87 2.66 -9.61
N THR A 120 22.77 2.44 -10.57
CA THR A 120 22.73 1.26 -11.43
C THR A 120 22.91 -0.03 -10.61
N ASP A 121 23.85 -0.04 -9.67
CA ASP A 121 24.07 -1.18 -8.79
C ASP A 121 22.86 -1.44 -7.89
N ALA A 122 22.23 -0.38 -7.36
CA ALA A 122 21.00 -0.50 -6.59
C ALA A 122 19.85 -1.06 -7.46
N TRP A 123 19.78 -0.63 -8.72
CA TRP A 123 18.82 -1.15 -9.69
C TRP A 123 19.04 -2.63 -9.94
N MET A 124 20.26 -3.07 -10.21
CA MET A 124 20.58 -4.48 -10.44
C MET A 124 20.22 -5.35 -9.23
N ARG A 125 20.54 -4.90 -8.02
CA ARG A 125 20.14 -5.58 -6.78
C ARG A 125 18.63 -5.66 -6.61
N SER A 126 17.90 -4.65 -7.03
CA SER A 126 16.43 -4.60 -6.92
C SER A 126 15.71 -5.63 -7.79
N GLN A 127 16.40 -6.22 -8.78
CA GLN A 127 15.84 -7.26 -9.62
C GLN A 127 15.71 -8.61 -8.88
N GLN A 128 16.47 -8.78 -7.80
CA GLN A 128 16.48 -10.01 -6.99
C GLN A 128 15.81 -9.73 -5.63
N TRP A 129 14.50 -9.97 -5.56
CA TRP A 129 13.74 -9.73 -4.34
C TRP A 129 14.31 -10.45 -3.11
N THR A 130 14.73 -11.71 -3.27
CA THR A 130 15.29 -12.53 -2.17
C THR A 130 16.50 -11.87 -1.50
N GLY A 131 17.31 -11.11 -2.24
CA GLY A 131 18.48 -10.40 -1.72
C GLY A 131 18.17 -9.14 -0.91
N ILE A 132 16.98 -8.58 -1.05
CA ILE A 132 16.57 -7.32 -0.41
C ILE A 132 15.38 -7.46 0.55
N SER A 133 14.69 -8.58 0.50
CA SER A 133 13.47 -8.85 1.26
C SER A 133 13.65 -8.72 2.77
N SER A 134 14.81 -9.08 3.30
CA SER A 134 15.12 -8.98 4.73
C SER A 134 15.16 -7.52 5.25
N SER A 135 15.39 -6.57 4.38
CA SER A 135 15.39 -5.12 4.70
C SER A 135 14.14 -4.38 4.25
N ALA A 136 13.17 -5.10 3.69
CA ALA A 136 11.88 -4.55 3.31
C ALA A 136 10.96 -4.44 4.54
N ILE A 137 10.16 -3.37 4.56
CA ILE A 137 9.19 -3.11 5.62
C ILE A 137 7.82 -3.55 5.13
N THR A 138 7.14 -4.41 5.88
CA THR A 138 5.74 -4.74 5.64
C THR A 138 4.87 -3.58 6.09
N VAL A 139 4.17 -2.98 5.14
CA VAL A 139 3.29 -1.83 5.37
C VAL A 139 1.88 -2.29 5.68
N LEU A 140 1.39 -3.27 4.93
CA LEU A 140 0.04 -3.82 5.10
C LEU A 140 0.05 -5.32 4.84
N GLU A 141 -0.67 -6.06 5.66
CA GLU A 141 -0.90 -7.50 5.50
C GLU A 141 -2.29 -7.78 4.93
N ASN A 142 -2.48 -8.99 4.40
CA ASN A 142 -3.73 -9.45 3.80
C ASN A 142 -4.17 -8.58 2.62
N VAL A 143 -3.24 -8.23 1.74
CA VAL A 143 -3.53 -7.58 0.46
C VAL A 143 -3.66 -8.66 -0.60
N ASP A 144 -4.76 -8.65 -1.35
CA ASP A 144 -5.05 -9.67 -2.36
C ASP A 144 -4.53 -9.27 -3.74
N ASP A 145 -4.51 -7.96 -4.05
CA ASP A 145 -4.06 -7.45 -5.34
C ASP A 145 -3.46 -6.05 -5.22
N PHE A 146 -2.49 -5.76 -6.09
CA PHE A 146 -1.83 -4.47 -6.21
C PHE A 146 -1.66 -4.13 -7.69
N GLN A 147 -2.38 -3.11 -8.16
CA GLN A 147 -2.33 -2.65 -9.55
C GLN A 147 -1.85 -1.23 -9.64
N VAL A 148 -1.11 -0.95 -10.69
CA VAL A 148 -0.56 0.37 -10.98
C VAL A 148 -0.99 0.83 -12.36
N TYR A 149 -1.58 2.00 -12.42
CA TYR A 149 -1.98 2.67 -13.66
C TYR A 149 -1.22 3.98 -13.80
N VAL A 150 -0.83 4.32 -15.00
CA VAL A 150 -0.25 5.61 -15.32
C VAL A 150 -1.18 6.39 -16.24
N CYS A 151 -1.22 7.68 -16.01
CA CYS A 151 -1.92 8.63 -16.85
C CYS A 151 -1.00 9.10 -17.94
N ASN A 152 -1.26 8.71 -19.17
CA ASN A 152 -0.59 9.29 -20.32
C ASN A 152 -1.37 10.52 -20.79
N PRO A 153 -0.68 11.65 -21.09
CA PRO A 153 -1.35 12.81 -21.64
C PRO A 153 -2.09 12.43 -22.90
N ALA A 154 -3.31 12.90 -23.03
CA ALA A 154 -4.11 12.70 -24.23
C ALA A 154 -3.41 13.34 -25.45
N ALA A 155 -3.72 12.83 -26.64
CA ALA A 155 -3.21 13.42 -27.88
C ALA A 155 -3.55 14.91 -27.94
N VAL A 156 -2.66 15.69 -28.61
CA VAL A 156 -2.80 17.14 -28.77
C VAL A 156 -4.22 17.48 -29.26
N GLY A 157 -4.98 18.25 -28.46
CA GLY A 157 -6.35 18.68 -28.78
C GLY A 157 -7.46 17.97 -27.99
N THR A 158 -7.16 16.97 -27.19
CA THR A 158 -8.10 16.32 -26.27
C THR A 158 -7.74 16.63 -24.82
N SER A 159 -8.64 17.24 -24.07
CA SER A 159 -8.47 17.40 -22.63
C SER A 159 -8.79 16.08 -21.95
N GLY A 160 -7.85 15.54 -21.18
CA GLY A 160 -8.06 14.35 -20.38
C GLY A 160 -6.83 13.48 -20.25
N CYS A 161 -6.96 12.48 -19.42
CA CYS A 161 -5.94 11.52 -19.05
C CYS A 161 -6.40 10.13 -19.47
N SER A 162 -5.58 9.43 -20.25
CA SER A 162 -5.80 8.01 -20.53
C SER A 162 -5.08 7.17 -19.49
N TRP A 163 -5.83 6.49 -18.64
CA TRP A 163 -5.30 5.58 -17.63
C TRP A 163 -5.00 4.22 -18.25
N ASN A 164 -3.72 3.87 -18.26
CA ASN A 164 -3.26 2.59 -18.77
C ASN A 164 -2.59 1.80 -17.66
N ASN A 165 -2.91 0.52 -17.54
CA ASN A 165 -2.17 -0.37 -16.66
C ASN A 165 -0.74 -0.48 -17.16
N VAL A 166 0.25 -0.28 -16.26
CA VAL A 166 1.68 -0.27 -16.65
C VAL A 166 2.12 -1.63 -17.21
N GLN A 167 1.50 -2.73 -16.78
CA GLN A 167 1.76 -4.07 -17.35
C GLN A 167 1.37 -4.15 -18.82
N SER A 168 0.21 -3.62 -19.20
CA SER A 168 -0.27 -3.68 -20.58
C SER A 168 0.54 -2.81 -21.53
N THR A 169 1.23 -1.76 -21.01
CA THR A 169 2.12 -0.92 -21.79
C THR A 169 3.53 -1.50 -21.97
N GLN A 170 3.92 -2.49 -21.17
CA GLN A 170 5.18 -3.22 -21.34
C GLN A 170 5.06 -4.36 -22.39
N GLY A 171 3.84 -4.85 -22.60
CA GLY A 171 3.54 -5.88 -23.62
C GLY A 171 3.40 -5.35 -25.05
N GLY A 172 3.42 -4.06 -25.24
CA GLY A 172 3.46 -3.41 -26.55
C GLY A 172 4.88 -3.32 -27.13
N ALA A 173 5.59 -4.45 -27.17
CA ALA A 173 6.63 -4.57 -28.21
C ALA A 173 5.92 -4.33 -29.56
N PRO A 174 6.48 -3.51 -30.46
CA PRO A 174 5.93 -3.40 -31.79
C PRO A 174 5.76 -4.80 -32.34
N ALA A 175 4.60 -5.12 -32.84
CA ALA A 175 4.24 -6.47 -33.33
C ALA A 175 5.19 -6.96 -34.45
N ASN A 176 6.10 -6.12 -34.86
CA ASN A 176 7.21 -6.47 -35.73
C ASN A 176 8.36 -5.45 -35.52
N PRO A 177 9.55 -5.88 -35.03
CA PRO A 177 10.71 -4.99 -34.87
C PRO A 177 11.24 -4.40 -36.20
N GLN A 178 10.69 -4.80 -37.32
CA GLN A 178 11.05 -4.34 -38.66
C GLN A 178 10.07 -3.32 -39.25
N GLN A 179 8.96 -3.00 -38.58
CA GLN A 179 7.97 -2.06 -39.07
C GLN A 179 7.95 -0.78 -38.24
N CYS A 180 8.63 0.25 -38.72
CA CYS A 180 8.54 1.59 -38.14
C CYS A 180 7.12 2.16 -38.33
N PRO A 181 6.56 2.93 -37.37
CA PRO A 181 5.42 3.77 -37.64
C PRO A 181 5.75 4.68 -38.83
N ASN A 182 4.87 4.78 -39.82
CA ASN A 182 5.03 5.54 -41.04
C ASN A 182 5.91 4.94 -42.16
N ASN A 183 6.10 3.62 -42.24
CA ASN A 183 6.82 2.93 -43.30
C ASN A 183 8.27 3.46 -43.57
N GLN A 184 8.91 4.01 -42.57
CA GLN A 184 10.30 4.43 -42.65
C GLN A 184 11.25 3.22 -42.52
N PRO A 185 12.39 3.23 -43.26
CA PRO A 185 13.37 2.14 -43.07
C PRO A 185 14.06 2.24 -41.71
N PRO A 186 14.43 1.08 -41.11
CA PRO A 186 15.17 1.03 -39.85
C PRO A 186 16.51 1.77 -39.93
N PRO A 187 17.01 2.37 -38.82
CA PRO A 187 16.47 2.32 -37.48
C PRO A 187 15.29 3.27 -37.25
N CYS A 188 14.22 2.76 -36.65
CA CYS A 188 13.05 3.57 -36.33
C CYS A 188 13.44 4.71 -35.41
N PRO A 189 13.00 5.97 -35.66
CA PRO A 189 13.14 7.02 -34.70
C PRO A 189 12.41 6.59 -33.42
N GLN A 190 13.12 6.58 -32.31
CA GLN A 190 12.50 6.30 -31.00
C GLN A 190 11.54 7.44 -30.73
N VAL A 191 10.25 7.18 -30.91
CA VAL A 191 9.21 8.09 -30.44
C VAL A 191 9.34 8.14 -28.93
N ALA A 192 9.81 9.25 -28.40
CA ALA A 192 9.87 9.48 -26.97
C ALA A 192 8.45 9.22 -26.41
N THR A 193 8.28 8.16 -25.65
CA THR A 193 7.00 7.90 -24.97
C THR A 193 6.72 9.08 -24.05
N PRO A 194 5.58 9.78 -24.21
CA PRO A 194 5.28 10.91 -23.35
C PRO A 194 5.33 10.46 -21.89
N GLN A 195 5.93 11.30 -21.07
CA GLN A 195 6.04 11.03 -19.64
C GLN A 195 4.65 11.05 -19.01
N PRO A 196 4.33 10.10 -18.11
CA PRO A 196 3.02 10.08 -17.46
C PRO A 196 2.84 11.30 -16.56
N ASN A 197 1.65 11.89 -16.60
CA ASN A 197 1.28 13.04 -15.77
C ASN A 197 0.74 12.64 -14.40
N GLY A 198 0.35 11.39 -14.23
CA GLY A 198 -0.22 10.88 -12.99
C GLY A 198 -0.03 9.39 -12.81
N ILE A 199 -0.16 8.97 -11.59
CA ILE A 199 -0.16 7.57 -11.18
C ILE A 199 -1.40 7.28 -10.34
N LYS A 200 -1.99 6.12 -10.57
CA LYS A 200 -3.08 5.59 -9.77
C LYS A 200 -2.71 4.19 -9.33
N ILE A 201 -2.88 3.93 -8.05
CA ILE A 201 -2.76 2.58 -7.50
C ILE A 201 -4.10 2.09 -6.99
N THR A 202 -4.26 0.80 -7.09
CA THR A 202 -5.40 0.08 -6.53
C THR A 202 -4.87 -1.06 -5.67
N LEU A 203 -5.32 -1.09 -4.42
CA LEU A 203 -5.05 -2.18 -3.47
C LEU A 203 -6.36 -2.88 -3.15
N LYS A 204 -6.41 -4.18 -3.36
CA LYS A 204 -7.54 -5.01 -2.95
C LYS A 204 -7.23 -5.64 -1.59
N VAL A 205 -8.06 -5.31 -0.62
CA VAL A 205 -7.99 -5.82 0.76
C VAL A 205 -9.31 -6.51 1.11
N PRO A 206 -9.38 -7.34 2.17
CA PRO A 206 -10.61 -8.04 2.54
C PRO A 206 -11.82 -7.13 2.76
N GLU A 207 -11.59 -5.90 3.18
CA GLU A 207 -12.64 -4.90 3.44
C GLU A 207 -13.14 -4.19 2.19
N GLY A 208 -12.44 -4.34 1.04
CA GLY A 208 -12.79 -3.69 -0.21
C GLY A 208 -11.59 -3.29 -1.05
N GLU A 209 -11.81 -2.38 -1.97
CA GLU A 209 -10.80 -1.85 -2.88
C GLU A 209 -10.44 -0.41 -2.47
N ILE A 210 -9.16 -0.15 -2.36
CA ILE A 210 -8.62 1.16 -2.00
C ILE A 210 -7.90 1.73 -3.21
N MET A 211 -8.35 2.89 -3.65
CA MET A 211 -7.76 3.59 -4.79
C MET A 211 -7.11 4.89 -4.33
N ARG A 212 -5.92 5.18 -4.87
CA ARG A 212 -5.25 6.45 -4.71
C ARG A 212 -4.72 6.94 -6.05
N GLU A 213 -4.95 8.20 -6.32
CA GLU A 213 -4.53 8.88 -7.53
C GLU A 213 -3.66 10.07 -7.14
N ARG A 214 -2.55 10.27 -7.87
CA ARG A 214 -1.61 11.36 -7.65
C ARG A 214 -1.10 11.90 -8.96
N GLU A 215 -1.02 13.22 -9.08
CA GLU A 215 -0.26 13.87 -10.13
C GLU A 215 1.23 13.65 -9.91
N LEU A 216 1.95 13.38 -10.98
CA LEU A 216 3.39 13.22 -10.96
C LEU A 216 4.07 14.56 -11.22
N PRO A 217 5.24 14.81 -10.61
CA PRO A 217 6.04 15.96 -10.95
C PRO A 217 6.42 15.89 -12.43
N ARG A 218 6.49 17.02 -13.09
CA ARG A 218 7.00 17.09 -14.47
C ARG A 218 8.47 16.67 -14.48
N PHE A 219 8.76 15.59 -15.17
CA PHE A 219 10.13 15.12 -15.34
C PHE A 219 10.77 15.95 -16.45
N GLY A 220 11.76 16.74 -16.15
CA GLY A 220 12.60 17.36 -17.13
C GLY A 220 12.48 18.86 -17.24
N GLY A 221 13.58 19.42 -17.23
CA GLY A 221 14.14 20.62 -17.73
C GLY A 221 15.61 20.38 -17.92
#